data_19ff3789d9bbfd806c3c68386ca21ec6
#
_entry.id   19ff3789d9bbfd806c3c68386ca21ec6
#
_cell.length_a   1.000
_cell.length_b   1.000
_cell.length_c   1.000
_cell.angle_alpha   90.00
_cell.angle_beta   90.00
_cell.angle_gamma   90.00
#
_symmetry.space_group_name_H-M   'P 1'
#
loop_
_entity.id
_entity.type
_entity.pdbx_description
1 polymer ?
#
loop_
_entity_poly.entity_id
_entity_poly.type
_entity_poly.pdbx_seq_one_letter_code
_entity_poly.pdbx_strand_id
1 'polypeptide(L)'
;MNILVTGAKGFVGRNLCENLKNIRDGKNRTRPALNITDIFEYDLDTAPALLDEYCAKADFVFNLAGVNRPKVESEFMAGNFGFASTLLDTLKAHDNTCPVMLSSSIQATLIGRYGKSDYGKSKLAGEELFFEYSKTTGAPVLVYRFPNLFGKWCRPNYNSAVATFCHNIANGLPITVNDRATELELLYIDDLVEEMLDALEAAPHRCNYDGLTPVPAVDGRYCFAPVTHKVTLGEIVDLLEQFHAQPATLVVPEIPAGSFAKKLYSTYLSYLPKERIAFPLKVNADERGSFTELLKTENCGQFSVNISKPGITKGQHWHNTKWEFFIVVSGHGLIQERKVGCDEVMEFEVWGDKPTAVQMLPGCTHNIINLSDTENLVTLMWANEPFDPAKPDTFFLKV
;
A
#
# COMPACT_ATOMS: atom_id res chain seq x y z
N MET A 1 3.91 0.50 -28.06
CA MET A 1 5.34 0.58 -27.71
C MET A 1 5.78 -0.75 -27.11
N ASN A 2 7.01 -1.15 -27.38
CA ASN A 2 7.64 -2.36 -26.84
C ASN A 2 8.58 -1.97 -25.71
N ILE A 3 8.43 -2.56 -24.55
CA ILE A 3 9.17 -2.15 -23.35
C ILE A 3 10.07 -3.31 -22.91
N LEU A 4 11.37 -3.07 -22.84
CA LEU A 4 12.31 -4.03 -22.26
C LEU A 4 12.52 -3.73 -20.78
N VAL A 5 12.31 -4.74 -19.94
CA VAL A 5 12.56 -4.67 -18.50
C VAL A 5 13.61 -5.69 -18.12
N THR A 6 14.82 -5.25 -17.76
CA THR A 6 15.86 -6.16 -17.24
C THR A 6 15.75 -6.26 -15.71
N GLY A 7 16.06 -7.42 -15.13
CA GLY A 7 15.76 -7.68 -13.72
C GLY A 7 14.26 -7.79 -13.44
N ALA A 8 13.50 -8.29 -14.43
CA ALA A 8 12.05 -8.34 -14.44
C ALA A 8 11.44 -9.14 -13.28
N LYS A 9 12.14 -10.17 -12.78
CA LYS A 9 11.72 -11.02 -11.66
C LYS A 9 12.12 -10.47 -10.28
N GLY A 10 12.92 -9.39 -10.27
CA GLY A 10 13.31 -8.66 -9.07
C GLY A 10 12.15 -7.90 -8.44
N PHE A 11 12.35 -7.34 -7.25
CA PHE A 11 11.31 -6.61 -6.51
C PHE A 11 10.68 -5.47 -7.34
N VAL A 12 11.51 -4.59 -7.90
CA VAL A 12 11.04 -3.47 -8.71
C VAL A 12 10.51 -3.94 -10.06
N GLY A 13 11.25 -4.84 -10.74
CA GLY A 13 10.88 -5.36 -12.04
C GLY A 13 9.52 -6.03 -12.05
N ARG A 14 9.25 -6.91 -11.08
CA ARG A 14 7.95 -7.58 -10.94
C ARG A 14 6.80 -6.59 -10.76
N ASN A 15 6.96 -5.59 -9.89
CA ASN A 15 5.93 -4.57 -9.68
C ASN A 15 5.68 -3.77 -10.95
N LEU A 16 6.72 -3.36 -11.66
CA LEU A 16 6.61 -2.64 -12.92
C LEU A 16 5.93 -3.51 -14.01
N CYS A 17 6.43 -4.73 -14.25
CA CYS A 17 5.89 -5.62 -15.28
C CYS A 17 4.38 -5.88 -15.09
N GLU A 18 3.93 -6.14 -13.86
CA GLU A 18 2.51 -6.37 -13.60
C GLU A 18 1.65 -5.11 -13.83
N ASN A 19 2.17 -3.91 -13.52
CA ASN A 19 1.48 -2.66 -13.84
C ASN A 19 1.44 -2.39 -15.35
N LEU A 20 2.54 -2.63 -16.07
CA LEU A 20 2.56 -2.50 -17.53
C LEU A 20 1.57 -3.47 -18.20
N LYS A 21 1.48 -4.72 -17.72
CA LYS A 21 0.48 -5.70 -18.19
C LYS A 21 -0.94 -5.20 -17.94
N ASN A 22 -1.22 -4.61 -16.78
CA ASN A 22 -2.55 -4.07 -16.48
C ASN A 22 -2.94 -2.92 -17.42
N ILE A 23 -1.98 -2.09 -17.83
CA ILE A 23 -2.22 -1.02 -18.83
C ILE A 23 -2.45 -1.66 -20.21
N ARG A 24 -1.56 -2.53 -20.68
CA ARG A 24 -1.66 -3.23 -21.96
C ARG A 24 -2.99 -3.95 -22.13
N ASP A 25 -3.44 -4.64 -21.08
CA ASP A 25 -4.68 -5.43 -21.08
C ASP A 25 -5.94 -4.58 -20.82
N GLY A 26 -5.83 -3.25 -20.72
CA GLY A 26 -6.94 -2.31 -20.49
C GLY A 26 -7.59 -2.40 -19.12
N LYS A 27 -6.96 -3.10 -18.16
CA LYS A 27 -7.40 -3.18 -16.74
C LYS A 27 -7.11 -1.88 -15.98
N ASN A 28 -5.94 -1.29 -16.20
CA ASN A 28 -5.62 0.05 -15.73
C ASN A 28 -5.91 1.08 -16.83
N ARG A 29 -6.80 2.04 -16.53
CA ARG A 29 -7.24 3.10 -17.47
C ARG A 29 -6.76 4.49 -17.05
N THR A 30 -5.88 4.60 -16.06
CA THR A 30 -5.38 5.90 -15.58
C THR A 30 -4.35 6.52 -16.52
N ARG A 31 -3.80 5.72 -17.46
CA ARG A 31 -2.77 6.13 -18.43
C ARG A 31 -3.22 5.88 -19.87
N PRO A 32 -4.27 6.59 -20.35
CA PRO A 32 -4.87 6.32 -21.67
C PRO A 32 -3.96 6.63 -22.86
N ALA A 33 -2.90 7.42 -22.66
CA ALA A 33 -1.90 7.72 -23.68
C ALA A 33 -0.88 6.60 -23.90
N LEU A 34 -0.69 5.71 -22.91
CA LEU A 34 0.25 4.60 -23.03
C LEU A 34 -0.35 3.44 -23.83
N ASN A 35 0.15 3.26 -25.04
CA ASN A 35 -0.19 2.13 -25.91
C ASN A 35 0.96 1.11 -25.90
N ILE A 36 0.87 0.13 -24.98
CA ILE A 36 1.87 -0.93 -24.79
C ILE A 36 1.50 -2.11 -25.69
N THR A 37 2.43 -2.53 -26.53
CA THR A 37 2.29 -3.70 -27.43
C THR A 37 2.89 -4.93 -26.76
N ASP A 38 4.19 -4.89 -26.46
CA ASP A 38 4.93 -6.00 -25.87
C ASP A 38 5.72 -5.55 -24.65
N ILE A 39 5.89 -6.50 -23.70
CA ILE A 39 6.72 -6.33 -22.51
C ILE A 39 7.75 -7.45 -22.53
N PHE A 40 9.00 -7.11 -22.83
CA PHE A 40 10.12 -8.04 -22.87
C PHE A 40 10.73 -8.18 -21.48
N GLU A 41 10.41 -9.26 -20.80
CA GLU A 41 10.91 -9.55 -19.45
C GLU A 41 12.25 -10.30 -19.56
N TYR A 42 13.35 -9.65 -19.18
CA TYR A 42 14.69 -10.25 -19.19
C TYR A 42 15.23 -10.38 -17.77
N ASP A 43 15.67 -11.59 -17.40
CA ASP A 43 16.28 -11.90 -16.11
C ASP A 43 17.36 -12.97 -16.23
N LEU A 44 18.00 -13.37 -15.13
CA LEU A 44 19.13 -14.30 -15.08
C LEU A 44 18.87 -15.66 -15.74
N ASP A 45 17.62 -16.11 -15.76
CA ASP A 45 17.19 -17.38 -16.37
C ASP A 45 16.67 -17.22 -17.80
N THR A 46 16.71 -16.00 -18.35
CA THR A 46 16.33 -15.72 -19.75
C THR A 46 17.50 -16.09 -20.67
N ALA A 47 17.22 -16.74 -21.80
CA ALA A 47 18.26 -17.10 -22.77
C ALA A 47 19.01 -15.84 -23.26
N PRO A 48 20.36 -15.79 -23.20
CA PRO A 48 21.14 -14.61 -23.57
C PRO A 48 20.85 -14.06 -24.99
N ALA A 49 20.54 -14.93 -25.94
CA ALA A 49 20.19 -14.55 -27.31
C ALA A 49 18.93 -13.67 -27.40
N LEU A 50 18.00 -13.74 -26.42
CA LEU A 50 16.81 -12.90 -26.37
C LEU A 50 17.13 -11.44 -26.05
N LEU A 51 18.27 -11.15 -25.40
CA LEU A 51 18.68 -9.77 -25.16
C LEU A 51 18.87 -9.02 -26.49
N ASP A 52 19.51 -9.67 -27.45
CA ASP A 52 19.75 -9.14 -28.79
C ASP A 52 18.43 -8.84 -29.50
N GLU A 53 17.50 -9.80 -29.53
CA GLU A 53 16.18 -9.63 -30.13
C GLU A 53 15.37 -8.51 -29.46
N TYR A 54 15.39 -8.43 -28.14
CA TYR A 54 14.64 -7.45 -27.37
C TYR A 54 15.23 -6.04 -27.57
N CYS A 55 16.56 -5.90 -27.57
CA CYS A 55 17.23 -4.62 -27.84
C CYS A 55 16.94 -4.11 -29.24
N ALA A 56 16.83 -4.99 -30.24
CA ALA A 56 16.48 -4.60 -31.61
C ALA A 56 15.05 -4.00 -31.72
N LYS A 57 14.13 -4.38 -30.83
CA LYS A 57 12.70 -4.03 -30.92
C LYS A 57 12.21 -3.05 -29.86
N ALA A 58 12.99 -2.77 -28.82
CA ALA A 58 12.59 -1.95 -27.70
C ALA A 58 12.38 -0.47 -28.10
N ASP A 59 11.26 0.10 -27.67
CA ASP A 59 10.98 1.53 -27.75
C ASP A 59 11.35 2.25 -26.44
N PHE A 60 11.52 1.51 -25.34
CA PHE A 60 11.98 1.98 -24.04
C PHE A 60 12.62 0.84 -23.23
N VAL A 61 13.68 1.13 -22.49
CA VAL A 61 14.36 0.15 -21.65
C VAL A 61 14.39 0.57 -20.20
N PHE A 62 13.89 -0.29 -19.31
CA PHE A 62 14.10 -0.18 -17.86
C PHE A 62 15.24 -1.13 -17.44
N ASN A 63 16.43 -0.59 -17.18
CA ASN A 63 17.53 -1.36 -16.63
C ASN A 63 17.45 -1.44 -15.11
N LEU A 64 16.76 -2.47 -14.61
CA LEU A 64 16.56 -2.74 -13.19
C LEU A 64 17.44 -3.88 -12.69
N ALA A 65 18.11 -4.60 -13.61
CA ALA A 65 19.08 -5.62 -13.27
C ALA A 65 20.23 -5.03 -12.45
N GLY A 66 20.62 -5.74 -11.40
CA GLY A 66 21.74 -5.33 -10.56
C GLY A 66 21.93 -6.24 -9.36
N VAL A 67 23.16 -6.27 -8.85
CA VAL A 67 23.55 -7.03 -7.66
C VAL A 67 23.70 -6.08 -6.47
N ASN A 68 23.02 -6.41 -5.36
CA ASN A 68 23.07 -5.61 -4.14
C ASN A 68 23.51 -6.40 -2.89
N ARG A 69 23.59 -7.73 -2.97
CA ARG A 69 24.17 -8.63 -1.96
C ARG A 69 24.92 -9.79 -2.63
N PRO A 70 26.14 -9.54 -3.11
CA PRO A 70 26.96 -10.56 -3.74
C PRO A 70 27.54 -11.53 -2.71
N LYS A 71 28.00 -12.69 -3.19
CA LYS A 71 28.80 -13.62 -2.37
C LYS A 71 30.25 -13.15 -2.25
N VAL A 72 30.78 -12.53 -3.30
CA VAL A 72 32.09 -11.93 -3.36
C VAL A 72 32.00 -10.50 -3.92
N GLU A 73 32.85 -9.61 -3.45
CA GLU A 73 32.79 -8.15 -3.74
C GLU A 73 32.91 -7.85 -5.26
N SER A 74 33.68 -8.63 -5.99
CA SER A 74 33.82 -8.47 -7.45
C SER A 74 32.53 -8.62 -8.24
N GLU A 75 31.53 -9.29 -7.69
CA GLU A 75 30.21 -9.45 -8.32
C GLU A 75 29.44 -8.12 -8.40
N PHE A 76 29.75 -7.13 -7.54
CA PHE A 76 29.16 -5.79 -7.66
C PHE A 76 29.50 -5.15 -9.02
N MET A 77 30.77 -5.20 -9.40
CA MET A 77 31.18 -4.62 -10.68
C MET A 77 30.66 -5.44 -11.86
N ALA A 78 30.76 -6.76 -11.79
CA ALA A 78 30.27 -7.62 -12.87
C ALA A 78 28.74 -7.47 -13.09
N GLY A 79 27.94 -7.45 -12.01
CA GLY A 79 26.48 -7.38 -12.09
C GLY A 79 25.92 -5.97 -12.34
N ASN A 80 26.56 -4.92 -11.80
CA ASN A 80 26.04 -3.56 -11.95
C ASN A 80 26.64 -2.79 -13.14
N PHE A 81 27.93 -2.99 -13.41
CA PHE A 81 28.61 -2.34 -14.54
C PHE A 81 28.69 -3.25 -15.76
N GLY A 82 29.11 -4.53 -15.59
CA GLY A 82 29.33 -5.45 -16.71
C GLY A 82 28.06 -5.73 -17.51
N PHE A 83 26.95 -6.07 -16.85
CA PHE A 83 25.68 -6.28 -17.54
C PHE A 83 25.15 -4.99 -18.19
N ALA A 84 25.28 -3.84 -17.51
CA ALA A 84 24.92 -2.54 -18.07
C ALA A 84 25.69 -2.24 -19.37
N SER A 85 27.02 -2.53 -19.39
CA SER A 85 27.83 -2.40 -20.61
C SER A 85 27.31 -3.30 -21.74
N THR A 86 27.05 -4.58 -21.44
CA THR A 86 26.50 -5.52 -22.42
C THR A 86 25.18 -5.03 -23.02
N LEU A 87 24.26 -4.54 -22.19
CA LEU A 87 22.97 -4.01 -22.61
C LEU A 87 23.14 -2.81 -23.58
N LEU A 88 23.96 -1.84 -23.18
CA LEU A 88 24.19 -0.63 -23.99
C LEU A 88 24.95 -0.92 -25.28
N ASP A 89 25.90 -1.86 -25.27
CA ASP A 89 26.62 -2.29 -26.47
C ASP A 89 25.69 -3.05 -27.43
N THR A 90 24.73 -3.82 -26.90
CA THR A 90 23.72 -4.50 -27.74
C THR A 90 22.77 -3.49 -28.38
N LEU A 91 22.30 -2.47 -27.64
CA LEU A 91 21.49 -1.37 -28.23
C LEU A 91 22.25 -0.63 -29.33
N LYS A 92 23.55 -0.34 -29.13
CA LYS A 92 24.42 0.27 -30.17
C LYS A 92 24.54 -0.60 -31.42
N ALA A 93 24.69 -1.93 -31.25
CA ALA A 93 24.81 -2.86 -32.37
C ALA A 93 23.57 -2.87 -33.27
N HIS A 94 22.42 -2.51 -32.73
CA HIS A 94 21.16 -2.36 -33.48
C HIS A 94 20.82 -0.91 -33.86
N ASP A 95 21.73 0.05 -33.69
CA ASP A 95 21.47 1.49 -33.87
C ASP A 95 20.22 1.97 -33.13
N ASN A 96 19.85 1.28 -32.04
CA ASN A 96 18.67 1.60 -31.23
C ASN A 96 18.99 2.69 -30.21
N THR A 97 18.45 3.87 -30.40
CA THR A 97 18.62 5.05 -29.54
C THR A 97 17.37 5.33 -28.66
N CYS A 98 16.56 4.30 -28.35
CA CYS A 98 15.41 4.47 -27.47
C CYS A 98 15.84 4.95 -26.08
N PRO A 99 14.94 5.60 -25.31
CA PRO A 99 15.23 6.00 -23.94
C PRO A 99 15.58 4.80 -23.05
N VAL A 100 16.62 4.97 -22.21
CA VAL A 100 17.08 3.94 -21.28
C VAL A 100 17.09 4.49 -19.86
N MET A 101 16.32 3.86 -18.96
CA MET A 101 16.33 4.17 -17.54
C MET A 101 17.32 3.28 -16.80
N LEU A 102 18.13 3.88 -15.91
CA LEU A 102 19.01 3.18 -14.98
C LEU A 102 18.47 3.26 -13.54
N SER A 103 18.23 2.11 -12.93
CA SER A 103 18.05 1.99 -11.48
C SER A 103 19.40 2.11 -10.77
N SER A 104 19.74 3.33 -10.34
CA SER A 104 20.88 3.60 -9.47
C SER A 104 20.46 3.65 -7.99
N SER A 105 21.32 4.15 -7.13
CA SER A 105 21.10 4.24 -5.69
C SER A 105 21.65 5.55 -5.14
N ILE A 106 21.02 6.06 -4.09
CA ILE A 106 21.55 7.17 -3.31
C ILE A 106 22.98 6.89 -2.79
N GLN A 107 23.37 5.62 -2.65
CA GLN A 107 24.71 5.23 -2.27
C GLN A 107 25.77 5.59 -3.32
N ALA A 108 25.38 5.79 -4.59
CA ALA A 108 26.28 6.26 -5.65
C ALA A 108 26.79 7.69 -5.44
N THR A 109 26.19 8.47 -4.53
CA THR A 109 26.74 9.78 -4.12
C THR A 109 28.07 9.68 -3.41
N LEU A 110 28.36 8.54 -2.78
CA LEU A 110 29.53 8.28 -1.91
C LEU A 110 29.68 9.30 -0.78
N ILE A 111 28.58 9.89 -0.30
CA ILE A 111 28.57 10.93 0.74
C ILE A 111 28.25 10.32 2.11
N GLY A 112 28.86 10.84 3.16
CA GLY A 112 28.61 10.43 4.55
C GLY A 112 28.84 8.94 4.77
N ARG A 113 27.84 8.24 5.28
CA ARG A 113 27.91 6.78 5.55
C ARG A 113 28.17 5.92 4.31
N TYR A 114 27.99 6.47 3.12
CA TYR A 114 28.20 5.75 1.85
C TYR A 114 29.59 5.91 1.25
N GLY A 115 30.46 6.74 1.85
CA GLY A 115 31.78 7.06 1.30
C GLY A 115 32.71 5.87 1.01
N LYS A 116 32.49 4.74 1.68
CA LYS A 116 33.27 3.50 1.45
C LYS A 116 32.42 2.36 0.86
N SER A 117 31.21 2.65 0.36
CA SER A 117 30.31 1.65 -0.18
C SER A 117 30.80 1.13 -1.55
N ASP A 118 31.23 -0.13 -1.62
CA ASP A 118 31.61 -0.75 -2.90
C ASP A 118 30.41 -0.96 -3.81
N TYR A 119 29.23 -1.21 -3.24
CA TYR A 119 27.98 -1.13 -3.97
C TYR A 119 27.75 0.29 -4.55
N GLY A 120 27.95 1.33 -3.76
CA GLY A 120 27.84 2.73 -4.23
C GLY A 120 28.80 3.02 -5.37
N LYS A 121 30.08 2.60 -5.26
CA LYS A 121 31.09 2.74 -6.34
C LYS A 121 30.67 2.04 -7.62
N SER A 122 30.14 0.81 -7.52
CA SER A 122 29.68 0.05 -8.70
C SER A 122 28.47 0.71 -9.38
N LYS A 123 27.54 1.31 -8.59
CA LYS A 123 26.42 2.08 -9.13
C LYS A 123 26.89 3.37 -9.81
N LEU A 124 27.83 4.10 -9.19
CA LEU A 124 28.41 5.30 -9.80
C LEU A 124 29.11 4.99 -11.12
N ALA A 125 29.86 3.90 -11.21
CA ALA A 125 30.49 3.47 -12.46
C ALA A 125 29.43 3.18 -13.56
N GLY A 126 28.31 2.57 -13.17
CA GLY A 126 27.16 2.37 -14.07
C GLY A 126 26.55 3.71 -14.53
N GLU A 127 26.38 4.70 -13.64
CA GLU A 127 25.85 6.03 -14.00
C GLU A 127 26.73 6.70 -15.06
N GLU A 128 28.05 6.72 -14.88
CA GLU A 128 28.98 7.34 -15.83
C GLU A 128 28.96 6.59 -17.20
N LEU A 129 28.80 5.28 -17.20
CA LEU A 129 28.65 4.49 -18.42
C LEU A 129 27.37 4.93 -19.20
N PHE A 130 26.25 5.14 -18.52
CA PHE A 130 25.01 5.60 -19.15
C PHE A 130 25.14 7.04 -19.68
N PHE A 131 25.79 7.93 -18.95
CA PHE A 131 26.02 9.29 -19.42
C PHE A 131 26.95 9.34 -20.67
N GLU A 132 27.99 8.51 -20.71
CA GLU A 132 28.86 8.43 -21.89
C GLU A 132 28.12 7.78 -23.09
N TYR A 133 27.27 6.79 -22.84
CA TYR A 133 26.37 6.22 -23.84
C TYR A 133 25.48 7.30 -24.45
N SER A 134 24.80 8.11 -23.63
CA SER A 134 23.95 9.19 -24.08
C SER A 134 24.72 10.22 -24.93
N LYS A 135 25.91 10.60 -24.47
CA LYS A 135 26.77 11.58 -25.19
C LYS A 135 27.24 11.06 -26.57
N THR A 136 27.50 9.77 -26.69
CA THR A 136 28.03 9.16 -27.93
C THR A 136 26.95 8.79 -28.94
N THR A 137 25.76 8.41 -28.46
CA THR A 137 24.65 7.93 -29.32
C THR A 137 23.52 8.94 -29.49
N GLY A 138 23.41 9.92 -28.61
CA GLY A 138 22.27 10.83 -28.55
C GLY A 138 21.03 10.22 -27.88
N ALA A 139 21.07 8.95 -27.43
CA ALA A 139 19.95 8.30 -26.75
C ALA A 139 19.63 9.00 -25.42
N PRO A 140 18.34 9.25 -25.09
CA PRO A 140 17.96 9.78 -23.80
C PRO A 140 18.26 8.77 -22.68
N VAL A 141 18.94 9.22 -21.60
CA VAL A 141 19.14 8.40 -20.41
C VAL A 141 18.45 9.04 -19.19
N LEU A 142 17.85 8.19 -18.34
CA LEU A 142 17.15 8.56 -17.14
C LEU A 142 17.79 7.83 -15.95
N VAL A 143 18.65 8.51 -15.21
CA VAL A 143 19.41 7.92 -14.09
C VAL A 143 18.72 8.27 -12.78
N TYR A 144 18.13 7.26 -12.13
CA TYR A 144 17.42 7.41 -10.86
C TYR A 144 18.26 6.90 -9.68
N ARG A 145 18.57 7.75 -8.72
CA ARG A 145 19.22 7.37 -7.46
C ARG A 145 18.16 7.05 -6.41
N PHE A 146 17.71 5.81 -6.34
CA PHE A 146 16.69 5.43 -5.39
C PHE A 146 17.17 5.45 -3.93
N PRO A 147 16.33 5.96 -3.00
CA PRO A 147 16.49 5.73 -1.56
C PRO A 147 16.11 4.27 -1.21
N ASN A 148 15.88 3.99 0.07
CA ASN A 148 15.42 2.65 0.46
C ASN A 148 14.00 2.39 -0.04
N LEU A 149 13.81 1.29 -0.75
CA LEU A 149 12.51 0.89 -1.30
C LEU A 149 11.77 -0.05 -0.36
N PHE A 150 10.43 0.07 -0.33
CA PHE A 150 9.56 -0.85 0.38
C PHE A 150 8.24 -1.06 -0.37
N GLY A 151 7.55 -2.16 -0.04
CA GLY A 151 6.25 -2.50 -0.64
C GLY A 151 6.06 -4.01 -0.79
N LYS A 152 4.93 -4.39 -1.37
CA LYS A 152 4.58 -5.79 -1.66
C LYS A 152 5.64 -6.48 -2.51
N TRP A 153 5.86 -7.78 -2.26
CA TRP A 153 6.83 -8.65 -2.96
C TRP A 153 8.32 -8.32 -2.73
N CYS A 154 8.65 -7.38 -1.85
CA CYS A 154 10.03 -7.20 -1.42
C CYS A 154 10.48 -8.40 -0.59
N ARG A 155 11.65 -8.96 -0.89
CA ARG A 155 12.16 -10.15 -0.20
C ARG A 155 12.56 -9.80 1.23
N PRO A 156 11.93 -10.43 2.26
CA PRO A 156 12.32 -10.23 3.65
C PRO A 156 13.67 -10.87 3.95
N ASN A 157 14.33 -10.43 5.02
CA ASN A 157 15.64 -10.93 5.46
C ASN A 157 16.72 -10.86 4.37
N TYR A 158 16.60 -9.88 3.48
CA TYR A 158 17.55 -9.69 2.38
C TYR A 158 18.15 -8.28 2.38
N ASN A 159 17.44 -7.26 1.92
CA ASN A 159 17.99 -5.89 1.75
C ASN A 159 17.03 -4.77 2.17
N SER A 160 15.94 -5.07 2.84
CA SER A 160 14.97 -4.09 3.31
C SER A 160 14.61 -4.35 4.77
N ALA A 161 14.89 -3.38 5.63
CA ALA A 161 14.46 -3.43 7.04
C ALA A 161 12.94 -3.48 7.12
N VAL A 162 12.22 -2.67 6.32
CA VAL A 162 10.75 -2.64 6.30
C VAL A 162 10.17 -4.00 5.92
N ALA A 163 10.66 -4.63 4.85
CA ALA A 163 10.20 -5.97 4.44
C ALA A 163 10.47 -7.02 5.52
N THR A 164 11.64 -6.94 6.18
CA THR A 164 12.01 -7.85 7.27
C THR A 164 11.11 -7.65 8.48
N PHE A 165 10.85 -6.41 8.90
CA PHE A 165 9.99 -6.11 10.03
C PHE A 165 8.53 -6.51 9.76
N CYS A 166 7.99 -6.17 8.58
CA CYS A 166 6.64 -6.58 8.17
C CYS A 166 6.50 -8.10 8.20
N HIS A 167 7.43 -8.83 7.59
CA HIS A 167 7.40 -10.29 7.56
C HIS A 167 7.50 -10.89 8.98
N ASN A 168 8.49 -10.45 9.76
CA ASN A 168 8.73 -11.04 11.08
C ASN A 168 7.55 -10.79 12.02
N ILE A 169 7.05 -9.54 12.11
CA ILE A 169 5.90 -9.23 12.97
C ILE A 169 4.65 -9.97 12.50
N ALA A 170 4.38 -10.01 11.18
CA ALA A 170 3.26 -10.75 10.64
C ALA A 170 3.29 -12.24 10.98
N ASN A 171 4.48 -12.83 11.11
CA ASN A 171 4.68 -14.24 11.43
C ASN A 171 5.01 -14.51 12.92
N GLY A 172 4.96 -13.51 13.80
CA GLY A 172 5.28 -13.66 15.22
C GLY A 172 6.76 -13.95 15.48
N LEU A 173 7.65 -13.55 14.55
CA LEU A 173 9.09 -13.72 14.68
C LEU A 173 9.72 -12.48 15.31
N PRO A 174 10.86 -12.62 16.03
CA PRO A 174 11.52 -11.49 16.66
C PRO A 174 12.11 -10.54 15.61
N ILE A 175 12.14 -9.25 15.96
CA ILE A 175 12.86 -8.21 15.23
C ILE A 175 13.97 -7.63 16.10
N THR A 176 15.02 -7.13 15.46
CA THR A 176 16.10 -6.42 16.15
C THR A 176 16.17 -4.99 15.61
N VAL A 177 16.07 -4.02 16.50
CA VAL A 177 16.23 -2.60 16.20
C VAL A 177 17.37 -2.07 17.05
N ASN A 178 18.51 -1.80 16.44
CA ASN A 178 19.71 -1.35 17.16
C ASN A 178 19.54 0.06 17.74
N ASP A 179 18.92 0.94 16.97
CA ASP A 179 18.62 2.31 17.39
C ASP A 179 17.31 2.76 16.78
N ARG A 180 16.30 2.98 17.62
CA ARG A 180 14.96 3.39 17.20
C ARG A 180 14.91 4.80 16.61
N ALA A 181 15.87 5.66 16.93
CA ALA A 181 15.95 7.03 16.41
C ALA A 181 16.57 7.10 15.00
N THR A 182 17.12 6.02 14.48
CA THR A 182 17.69 5.99 13.12
C THR A 182 16.62 6.34 12.09
N GLU A 183 16.80 7.46 11.40
CA GLU A 183 15.94 7.93 10.31
C GLU A 183 16.27 7.23 8.99
N LEU A 184 15.23 6.82 8.27
CA LEU A 184 15.30 6.29 6.92
C LEU A 184 14.50 7.17 5.97
N GLU A 185 15.03 7.40 4.78
CA GLU A 185 14.26 7.89 3.66
C GLU A 185 13.77 6.69 2.86
N LEU A 186 12.46 6.58 2.72
CA LEU A 186 11.75 5.44 2.14
C LEU A 186 10.93 5.87 0.93
N LEU A 187 11.03 5.10 -0.15
CA LEU A 187 10.21 5.24 -1.35
C LEU A 187 9.31 4.01 -1.49
N TYR A 188 8.01 4.24 -1.56
CA TYR A 188 7.03 3.18 -1.74
C TYR A 188 7.03 2.69 -3.18
N ILE A 189 6.90 1.38 -3.37
CA ILE A 189 7.06 0.75 -4.68
C ILE A 189 6.05 1.25 -5.71
N ASP A 190 4.80 1.51 -5.33
CA ASP A 190 3.79 1.97 -6.28
C ASP A 190 3.99 3.46 -6.65
N ASP A 191 4.53 4.30 -5.74
CA ASP A 191 4.96 5.67 -6.09
C ASP A 191 6.12 5.66 -7.10
N LEU A 192 7.05 4.70 -6.95
CA LEU A 192 8.12 4.51 -7.93
C LEU A 192 7.57 4.04 -9.27
N VAL A 193 6.62 3.13 -9.29
CA VAL A 193 5.99 2.66 -10.54
C VAL A 193 5.28 3.81 -11.24
N GLU A 194 4.56 4.69 -10.52
CA GLU A 194 3.95 5.88 -11.12
C GLU A 194 4.99 6.79 -11.78
N GLU A 195 6.13 7.06 -11.11
CA GLU A 195 7.25 7.82 -11.70
C GLU A 195 7.82 7.14 -12.96
N MET A 196 7.91 5.80 -12.97
CA MET A 196 8.34 5.06 -14.15
C MET A 196 7.35 5.17 -15.31
N LEU A 197 6.05 5.24 -15.02
CA LEU A 197 5.01 5.48 -16.01
C LEU A 197 5.05 6.92 -16.53
N ASP A 198 5.33 7.91 -15.68
CA ASP A 198 5.57 9.30 -16.11
C ASP A 198 6.79 9.38 -17.03
N ALA A 199 7.83 8.62 -16.76
CA ALA A 199 9.00 8.53 -17.64
C ALA A 199 8.67 7.95 -19.03
N LEU A 200 7.76 6.97 -19.12
CA LEU A 200 7.25 6.44 -20.40
C LEU A 200 6.44 7.47 -21.18
N GLU A 201 5.76 8.37 -20.49
CA GLU A 201 5.00 9.48 -21.08
C GLU A 201 5.90 10.72 -21.37
N ALA A 202 7.22 10.54 -21.30
CA ALA A 202 8.24 11.58 -21.49
C ALA A 202 8.15 12.75 -20.48
N ALA A 203 7.63 12.49 -19.30
CA ALA A 203 7.48 13.45 -18.20
C ALA A 203 8.24 13.05 -16.91
N PRO A 204 9.52 12.62 -16.96
CA PRO A 204 10.28 12.25 -15.78
C PRO A 204 10.56 13.46 -14.91
N HIS A 205 10.52 13.30 -13.58
CA HIS A 205 10.96 14.33 -12.66
C HIS A 205 12.50 14.39 -12.64
N ARG A 206 13.07 15.51 -13.12
CA ARG A 206 14.52 15.71 -13.19
C ARG A 206 15.05 16.52 -12.02
N CYS A 207 16.30 16.22 -11.63
CA CYS A 207 16.98 16.90 -10.54
C CYS A 207 18.50 16.95 -10.74
N ASN A 208 19.14 17.78 -9.92
CA ASN A 208 20.55 17.63 -9.53
C ASN A 208 20.60 17.22 -8.04
N TYR A 209 21.77 16.83 -7.55
CA TYR A 209 21.94 16.47 -6.14
C TYR A 209 22.76 17.53 -5.41
N ASP A 210 22.24 17.99 -4.26
CA ASP A 210 23.01 18.70 -3.23
C ASP A 210 23.19 17.72 -2.05
N GLY A 211 24.39 17.19 -1.94
CA GLY A 211 24.64 16.11 -0.99
C GLY A 211 23.80 14.86 -1.32
N LEU A 212 22.92 14.48 -0.41
CA LEU A 212 21.99 13.35 -0.56
C LEU A 212 20.61 13.80 -1.04
N THR A 213 20.36 15.11 -1.16
CA THR A 213 19.05 15.66 -1.44
C THR A 213 18.87 15.93 -2.92
N PRO A 214 17.81 15.38 -3.58
CA PRO A 214 17.47 15.77 -4.94
C PRO A 214 16.92 17.20 -4.94
N VAL A 215 17.47 18.04 -5.80
CA VAL A 215 17.02 19.42 -6.05
C VAL A 215 16.39 19.45 -7.43
N PRO A 216 15.08 19.65 -7.55
CA PRO A 216 14.40 19.68 -8.86
C PRO A 216 15.04 20.68 -9.82
N ALA A 217 15.28 20.26 -11.06
CA ALA A 217 15.85 21.07 -12.12
C ALA A 217 15.38 20.55 -13.49
N VAL A 218 14.85 21.42 -14.34
CA VAL A 218 14.33 21.03 -15.67
C VAL A 218 15.39 20.31 -16.50
N ASP A 219 16.63 20.85 -16.50
CA ASP A 219 17.76 20.25 -17.20
C ASP A 219 18.66 19.42 -16.28
N GLY A 220 18.06 18.86 -15.21
CA GLY A 220 18.78 18.05 -14.23
C GLY A 220 19.42 16.81 -14.85
N ARG A 221 20.64 16.52 -14.41
CA ARG A 221 21.41 15.34 -14.88
C ARG A 221 20.76 14.02 -14.47
N TYR A 222 20.07 14.03 -13.33
CA TYR A 222 19.45 12.86 -12.70
C TYR A 222 17.93 12.95 -12.73
N CYS A 223 17.29 11.84 -12.36
CA CYS A 223 15.85 11.80 -12.09
C CYS A 223 15.59 11.32 -10.66
N PHE A 224 14.40 11.64 -10.13
CA PHE A 224 14.00 11.25 -8.79
C PHE A 224 12.50 10.98 -8.72
N ALA A 225 12.06 10.14 -7.78
CA ALA A 225 10.66 9.99 -7.46
C ALA A 225 10.26 11.05 -6.43
N PRO A 226 9.23 11.89 -6.70
CA PRO A 226 8.93 13.07 -5.88
C PRO A 226 8.31 12.74 -4.52
N VAL A 227 7.75 11.54 -4.35
CA VAL A 227 7.05 11.13 -3.11
C VAL A 227 7.92 10.18 -2.31
N THR A 228 8.59 10.69 -1.28
CA THR A 228 9.34 9.88 -0.30
C THR A 228 8.83 10.15 1.13
N HIS A 229 9.20 9.27 2.06
CA HIS A 229 8.84 9.38 3.47
C HIS A 229 10.08 9.30 4.33
N LYS A 230 10.28 10.30 5.21
CA LYS A 230 11.31 10.29 6.25
C LYS A 230 10.67 9.81 7.54
N VAL A 231 11.14 8.68 8.05
CA VAL A 231 10.60 8.02 9.23
C VAL A 231 11.70 7.33 10.00
N THR A 232 11.53 7.21 11.31
CA THR A 232 12.46 6.47 12.16
C THR A 232 12.15 4.98 12.20
N LEU A 233 13.14 4.16 12.52
CA LEU A 233 12.92 2.73 12.75
C LEU A 233 11.90 2.49 13.88
N GLY A 234 11.86 3.36 14.89
CA GLY A 234 10.90 3.32 15.98
C GLY A 234 9.47 3.49 15.49
N GLU A 235 9.19 4.52 14.70
CA GLU A 235 7.86 4.78 14.12
C GLU A 235 7.37 3.62 13.26
N ILE A 236 8.27 3.01 12.47
CA ILE A 236 7.92 1.83 11.67
C ILE A 236 7.46 0.68 12.56
N VAL A 237 8.19 0.40 13.65
CA VAL A 237 7.87 -0.70 14.57
C VAL A 237 6.57 -0.43 15.31
N ASP A 238 6.36 0.78 15.83
CA ASP A 238 5.16 1.14 16.57
C ASP A 238 3.89 0.98 15.69
N LEU A 239 3.96 1.42 14.44
CA LEU A 239 2.88 1.22 13.47
C LEU A 239 2.63 -0.28 13.21
N LEU A 240 3.68 -1.07 13.00
CA LEU A 240 3.54 -2.50 12.72
C LEU A 240 2.97 -3.27 13.92
N GLU A 241 3.30 -2.90 15.15
CA GLU A 241 2.73 -3.47 16.37
C GLU A 241 1.24 -3.15 16.48
N GLN A 242 0.82 -1.93 16.18
CA GLN A 242 -0.58 -1.53 16.09
C GLN A 242 -1.33 -2.36 15.04
N PHE A 243 -0.76 -2.51 13.83
CA PHE A 243 -1.35 -3.32 12.77
C PHE A 243 -1.49 -4.79 13.18
N HIS A 244 -0.50 -5.32 13.88
CA HIS A 244 -0.51 -6.68 14.38
C HIS A 244 -1.59 -6.92 15.43
N ALA A 245 -1.89 -5.93 16.24
CA ALA A 245 -2.91 -6.00 17.30
C ALA A 245 -4.35 -5.87 16.76
N GLN A 246 -4.56 -5.38 15.53
CA GLN A 246 -5.86 -5.07 14.95
C GLN A 246 -6.88 -6.23 15.04
N PRO A 247 -6.54 -7.52 14.76
CA PRO A 247 -7.51 -8.61 14.88
C PRO A 247 -8.05 -8.84 16.30
N ALA A 248 -7.27 -8.50 17.32
CA ALA A 248 -7.68 -8.65 18.72
C ALA A 248 -8.45 -7.42 19.23
N THR A 249 -8.10 -6.24 18.80
CA THR A 249 -8.70 -4.97 19.23
C THR A 249 -9.90 -4.56 18.37
N LEU A 250 -9.96 -5.05 17.12
CA LEU A 250 -10.83 -4.62 16.02
C LEU A 250 -10.64 -3.16 15.61
N VAL A 251 -9.61 -2.48 16.14
CA VAL A 251 -9.33 -1.07 15.82
C VAL A 251 -8.59 -0.99 14.48
N VAL A 252 -9.23 -0.38 13.49
CA VAL A 252 -8.61 -0.06 12.21
C VAL A 252 -7.63 1.09 12.43
N PRO A 253 -6.35 0.96 12.04
CA PRO A 253 -5.37 2.02 12.23
C PRO A 253 -5.71 3.28 11.42
N GLU A 254 -5.24 4.43 11.88
CA GLU A 254 -5.33 5.66 11.10
C GLU A 254 -4.40 5.60 9.90
N ILE A 255 -4.99 5.52 8.72
CA ILE A 255 -4.30 5.36 7.43
C ILE A 255 -4.77 6.42 6.41
N PRO A 256 -4.50 7.72 6.64
CA PRO A 256 -4.91 8.78 5.72
C PRO A 256 -4.40 8.52 4.29
N ALA A 257 -5.14 8.97 3.29
CA ALA A 257 -4.76 8.80 1.89
C ALA A 257 -3.36 9.38 1.63
N GLY A 258 -2.50 8.63 0.95
CA GLY A 258 -1.12 9.02 0.65
C GLY A 258 -0.14 8.95 1.82
N SER A 259 -0.59 8.68 3.05
CA SER A 259 0.29 8.60 4.22
C SER A 259 1.25 7.41 4.18
N PHE A 260 2.37 7.55 4.89
CA PHE A 260 3.29 6.43 5.13
C PHE A 260 2.59 5.26 5.82
N ALA A 261 1.75 5.53 6.83
CA ALA A 261 1.01 4.52 7.56
C ALA A 261 0.13 3.65 6.64
N LYS A 262 -0.59 4.27 5.67
CA LYS A 262 -1.39 3.51 4.69
C LYS A 262 -0.53 2.61 3.81
N LYS A 263 0.60 3.10 3.31
CA LYS A 263 1.53 2.36 2.46
C LYS A 263 2.20 1.23 3.23
N LEU A 264 2.59 1.49 4.49
CA LEU A 264 3.15 0.49 5.38
C LEU A 264 2.12 -0.59 5.74
N TYR A 265 0.87 -0.21 6.01
CA TYR A 265 -0.19 -1.18 6.30
C TYR A 265 -0.46 -2.12 5.11
N SER A 266 -0.57 -1.56 3.90
CA SER A 266 -0.68 -2.37 2.67
C SER A 266 0.51 -3.32 2.48
N THR A 267 1.71 -2.84 2.79
CA THR A 267 2.92 -3.68 2.77
C THR A 267 2.85 -4.79 3.80
N TYR A 268 2.50 -4.47 5.07
CA TYR A 268 2.36 -5.43 6.15
C TYR A 268 1.35 -6.55 5.82
N LEU A 269 0.17 -6.18 5.32
CA LEU A 269 -0.87 -7.13 4.93
C LEU A 269 -0.39 -8.13 3.86
N SER A 270 0.50 -7.70 2.96
CA SER A 270 1.07 -8.58 1.92
C SER A 270 2.01 -9.68 2.46
N TYR A 271 2.40 -9.61 3.74
CA TYR A 271 3.23 -10.61 4.44
C TYR A 271 2.45 -11.48 5.41
N LEU A 272 1.13 -11.27 5.56
CA LEU A 272 0.34 -12.11 6.45
C LEU A 272 0.36 -13.57 6.01
N PRO A 273 0.66 -14.51 6.91
CA PRO A 273 0.51 -15.93 6.63
C PRO A 273 -0.98 -16.28 6.53
N LYS A 274 -1.28 -17.35 5.79
CA LYS A 274 -2.66 -17.80 5.51
C LYS A 274 -3.53 -17.89 6.77
N GLU A 275 -2.95 -18.36 7.86
CA GLU A 275 -3.60 -18.60 9.15
C GLU A 275 -4.04 -17.32 9.87
N ARG A 276 -3.51 -16.17 9.44
CA ARG A 276 -3.83 -14.85 10.02
C ARG A 276 -4.68 -13.96 9.12
N ILE A 277 -5.00 -14.40 7.91
CA ILE A 277 -5.87 -13.65 6.99
C ILE A 277 -7.32 -13.64 7.49
N ALA A 278 -7.77 -14.73 8.13
CA ALA A 278 -9.09 -14.85 8.70
C ALA A 278 -9.00 -15.08 10.22
N PHE A 279 -9.84 -14.40 10.96
CA PHE A 279 -9.92 -14.53 12.43
C PHE A 279 -11.38 -14.47 12.87
N PRO A 280 -11.77 -15.23 13.93
CA PRO A 280 -13.13 -15.24 14.43
C PRO A 280 -13.44 -13.93 15.18
N LEU A 281 -14.66 -13.44 15.01
CA LEU A 281 -15.21 -12.33 15.80
C LEU A 281 -15.91 -12.87 17.05
N LYS A 282 -15.88 -12.10 18.13
CA LYS A 282 -16.60 -12.44 19.36
C LYS A 282 -18.10 -12.17 19.17
N VAL A 283 -18.90 -13.22 19.26
CA VAL A 283 -20.36 -13.12 19.23
C VAL A 283 -20.89 -13.07 20.66
N ASN A 284 -21.59 -11.99 21.00
CA ASN A 284 -22.34 -11.89 22.27
C ASN A 284 -23.79 -12.30 21.99
N ALA A 285 -24.22 -13.45 22.47
CA ALA A 285 -25.55 -14.00 22.21
C ALA A 285 -26.35 -14.23 23.49
N ASP A 286 -27.67 -14.01 23.46
CA ASP A 286 -28.65 -14.29 24.49
C ASP A 286 -29.96 -14.84 23.87
N GLU A 287 -31.03 -14.96 24.64
CA GLU A 287 -32.34 -15.41 24.20
C GLU A 287 -32.96 -14.48 23.14
N ARG A 288 -32.58 -13.21 23.09
CA ARG A 288 -33.09 -12.20 22.14
C ARG A 288 -32.40 -12.24 20.78
N GLY A 289 -31.21 -12.87 20.68
CA GLY A 289 -30.42 -12.94 19.48
C GLY A 289 -28.94 -12.73 19.74
N SER A 290 -28.24 -11.96 18.89
CA SER A 290 -26.80 -11.71 19.07
C SER A 290 -26.38 -10.30 18.69
N PHE A 291 -25.23 -9.91 19.22
CA PHE A 291 -24.53 -8.67 18.88
C PHE A 291 -23.06 -8.95 18.67
N THR A 292 -22.50 -8.47 17.56
CA THR A 292 -21.10 -8.68 17.17
C THR A 292 -20.47 -7.38 16.73
N GLU A 293 -19.39 -6.96 17.39
CA GLU A 293 -18.56 -5.88 16.91
C GLU A 293 -17.76 -6.36 15.69
N LEU A 294 -17.75 -5.57 14.63
CA LEU A 294 -17.08 -5.91 13.37
C LEU A 294 -15.74 -5.18 13.23
N LEU A 295 -15.75 -3.88 13.48
CA LEU A 295 -14.56 -3.03 13.49
C LEU A 295 -14.80 -1.75 14.30
N LYS A 296 -13.70 -1.13 14.74
CA LYS A 296 -13.64 0.14 15.45
C LYS A 296 -12.63 1.07 14.79
N THR A 297 -12.77 2.35 15.01
CA THR A 297 -11.74 3.35 14.71
C THR A 297 -11.42 4.12 15.98
N GLU A 298 -10.22 4.66 16.12
CA GLU A 298 -9.83 5.38 17.33
C GLU A 298 -10.69 6.64 17.53
N ASN A 299 -11.00 7.37 16.45
CA ASN A 299 -11.58 8.71 16.51
C ASN A 299 -12.98 8.80 15.91
N CYS A 300 -13.50 7.77 15.27
CA CYS A 300 -14.71 7.88 14.44
C CYS A 300 -15.80 6.84 14.73
N GLY A 301 -15.59 5.92 15.67
CA GLY A 301 -16.70 5.06 16.09
C GLY A 301 -16.53 3.56 15.88
N GLN A 302 -17.68 2.87 15.94
CA GLN A 302 -17.79 1.42 15.95
C GLN A 302 -18.83 0.94 14.94
N PHE A 303 -18.48 -0.11 14.19
CA PHE A 303 -19.39 -0.81 13.28
C PHE A 303 -19.72 -2.19 13.84
N SER A 304 -21.00 -2.53 13.87
CA SER A 304 -21.51 -3.75 14.53
C SER A 304 -22.63 -4.38 13.71
N VAL A 305 -22.91 -5.65 13.97
CA VAL A 305 -24.10 -6.33 13.48
C VAL A 305 -24.94 -6.82 14.66
N ASN A 306 -26.24 -6.57 14.60
CA ASN A 306 -27.23 -7.04 15.55
C ASN A 306 -28.19 -8.00 14.85
N ILE A 307 -28.41 -9.16 15.45
CA ILE A 307 -29.43 -10.14 15.01
C ILE A 307 -30.50 -10.21 16.11
N SER A 308 -31.73 -9.87 15.75
CA SER A 308 -32.91 -9.99 16.65
C SER A 308 -33.77 -11.17 16.19
N LYS A 309 -34.09 -12.07 17.11
CA LYS A 309 -35.03 -13.16 16.86
C LYS A 309 -36.45 -12.65 16.59
N PRO A 310 -37.36 -13.49 16.06
CA PRO A 310 -38.75 -13.12 15.83
C PRO A 310 -39.44 -12.45 17.02
N GLY A 311 -40.15 -11.35 16.78
CA GLY A 311 -40.93 -10.62 17.80
C GLY A 311 -40.10 -9.86 18.85
N ILE A 312 -38.77 -9.88 18.76
CA ILE A 312 -37.91 -9.25 19.79
C ILE A 312 -37.75 -7.76 19.55
N THR A 313 -37.85 -7.00 20.65
CA THR A 313 -37.49 -5.59 20.74
C THR A 313 -36.14 -5.42 21.40
N LYS A 314 -35.23 -4.63 20.81
CA LYS A 314 -33.94 -4.24 21.38
C LYS A 314 -33.81 -2.71 21.40
N GLY A 315 -32.85 -2.18 22.17
CA GLY A 315 -32.69 -0.75 22.41
C GLY A 315 -33.39 -0.35 23.70
N GLN A 316 -34.37 0.57 23.66
CA GLN A 316 -35.05 1.16 24.82
C GLN A 316 -34.08 2.01 25.65
N HIS A 317 -33.34 2.86 24.97
CA HIS A 317 -32.38 3.79 25.60
C HIS A 317 -32.17 5.03 24.75
N TRP A 318 -31.53 6.02 25.33
CA TRP A 318 -31.16 7.25 24.69
C TRP A 318 -29.72 7.65 25.02
N HIS A 319 -29.15 8.60 24.25
CA HIS A 319 -27.78 9.09 24.37
C HIS A 319 -27.75 10.61 24.45
N ASN A 320 -26.70 11.18 25.10
CA ASN A 320 -26.47 12.63 25.10
C ASN A 320 -25.81 13.12 23.81
N THR A 321 -24.69 12.50 23.43
CA THR A 321 -23.86 12.93 22.30
C THR A 321 -23.63 11.81 21.28
N LYS A 322 -23.77 10.58 21.72
CA LYS A 322 -23.66 9.42 20.86
C LYS A 322 -24.85 9.40 19.90
N TRP A 323 -24.59 9.20 18.62
CA TRP A 323 -25.60 8.96 17.62
C TRP A 323 -25.25 7.70 16.82
N GLU A 324 -26.25 7.07 16.26
CA GLU A 324 -26.10 5.80 15.59
C GLU A 324 -26.84 5.79 14.25
N PHE A 325 -26.36 4.97 13.30
CA PHE A 325 -27.13 4.57 12.12
C PHE A 325 -27.55 3.12 12.28
N PHE A 326 -28.84 2.84 12.02
CA PHE A 326 -29.35 1.49 11.89
C PHE A 326 -29.72 1.26 10.42
N ILE A 327 -29.24 0.15 9.85
CA ILE A 327 -29.50 -0.25 8.49
C ILE A 327 -29.92 -1.73 8.52
N VAL A 328 -31.20 -2.01 8.27
CA VAL A 328 -31.70 -3.38 8.15
C VAL A 328 -31.26 -3.95 6.80
N VAL A 329 -30.62 -5.13 6.81
CA VAL A 329 -30.10 -5.81 5.62
C VAL A 329 -30.74 -7.19 5.38
N SER A 330 -31.54 -7.69 6.34
CA SER A 330 -32.37 -8.88 6.18
C SER A 330 -33.52 -8.86 7.19
N GLY A 331 -34.69 -9.32 6.78
CA GLY A 331 -35.90 -9.35 7.60
C GLY A 331 -36.73 -8.06 7.48
N HIS A 332 -37.73 -7.95 8.36
CA HIS A 332 -38.71 -6.86 8.40
C HIS A 332 -38.78 -6.33 9.83
N GLY A 333 -38.60 -5.03 10.04
CA GLY A 333 -38.54 -4.42 11.34
C GLY A 333 -39.21 -3.05 11.43
N LEU A 334 -39.40 -2.59 12.66
CA LEU A 334 -39.86 -1.25 13.00
C LEU A 334 -38.86 -0.60 13.92
N ILE A 335 -38.38 0.58 13.55
CA ILE A 335 -37.56 1.46 14.40
C ILE A 335 -38.50 2.54 14.94
N GLN A 336 -38.44 2.77 16.23
CA GLN A 336 -39.18 3.81 16.90
C GLN A 336 -38.24 4.76 17.63
N GLU A 337 -38.51 6.06 17.51
CA GLU A 337 -37.79 7.11 18.25
C GLU A 337 -38.80 8.05 18.92
N ARG A 338 -38.49 8.48 20.15
CA ARG A 338 -39.28 9.46 20.91
C ARG A 338 -38.34 10.42 21.62
N LYS A 339 -38.55 11.71 21.44
CA LYS A 339 -37.80 12.75 22.18
C LYS A 339 -38.05 12.60 23.69
N VAL A 340 -36.98 12.63 24.48
CA VAL A 340 -37.06 12.53 25.94
C VAL A 340 -37.93 13.70 26.46
N GLY A 341 -38.97 13.37 27.27
CA GLY A 341 -39.92 14.32 27.79
C GLY A 341 -41.10 14.68 26.87
N CYS A 342 -41.20 14.01 25.70
CA CYS A 342 -42.36 14.16 24.78
C CYS A 342 -43.08 12.80 24.63
N ASP A 343 -44.35 12.85 24.19
CA ASP A 343 -45.18 11.67 23.99
C ASP A 343 -45.23 11.21 22.52
N GLU A 344 -44.86 12.09 21.57
CA GLU A 344 -44.87 11.77 20.13
C GLU A 344 -43.78 10.77 19.75
N VAL A 345 -44.20 9.68 19.14
CA VAL A 345 -43.31 8.63 18.63
C VAL A 345 -43.17 8.74 17.12
N MET A 346 -41.93 8.79 16.63
CA MET A 346 -41.62 8.65 15.22
C MET A 346 -41.39 7.16 14.89
N GLU A 347 -42.02 6.69 13.83
CA GLU A 347 -41.93 5.28 13.42
C GLU A 347 -41.36 5.15 12.01
N PHE A 348 -40.40 4.22 11.86
CA PHE A 348 -39.75 3.92 10.59
C PHE A 348 -39.81 2.42 10.35
N GLU A 349 -40.69 2.00 9.44
CA GLU A 349 -40.76 0.60 9.00
C GLU A 349 -39.65 0.32 7.98
N VAL A 350 -38.91 -0.78 8.16
CA VAL A 350 -37.64 -1.05 7.46
C VAL A 350 -37.56 -2.51 6.99
N TRP A 351 -37.02 -2.72 5.78
CA TRP A 351 -36.90 -4.02 5.13
C TRP A 351 -35.49 -4.30 4.63
N GLY A 352 -35.07 -5.55 4.67
CA GLY A 352 -33.75 -5.98 4.19
C GLY A 352 -33.57 -5.90 2.68
N ASP A 353 -34.61 -6.03 1.89
CA ASP A 353 -34.60 -5.90 0.43
C ASP A 353 -34.62 -4.44 -0.06
N LYS A 354 -34.93 -3.49 0.84
CA LYS A 354 -34.91 -2.05 0.60
C LYS A 354 -34.12 -1.34 1.72
N PRO A 355 -32.79 -1.51 1.78
CA PRO A 355 -31.99 -0.94 2.85
C PRO A 355 -32.20 0.57 3.02
N THR A 356 -32.60 0.95 4.20
CA THR A 356 -32.84 2.36 4.59
C THR A 356 -32.00 2.65 5.82
N ALA A 357 -31.22 3.74 5.80
CA ALA A 357 -30.49 4.20 6.97
C ALA A 357 -31.42 5.06 7.83
N VAL A 358 -31.59 4.70 9.09
CA VAL A 358 -32.30 5.49 10.10
C VAL A 358 -31.30 5.99 11.11
N GLN A 359 -31.30 7.29 11.39
CA GLN A 359 -30.41 7.93 12.38
C GLN A 359 -31.06 7.89 13.74
N MET A 360 -30.38 7.33 14.73
CA MET A 360 -30.80 7.43 16.14
C MET A 360 -30.28 8.76 16.69
N LEU A 361 -31.21 9.65 17.03
CA LEU A 361 -30.91 11.05 17.36
C LEU A 361 -30.50 11.18 18.84
N PRO A 362 -29.45 11.97 19.16
CA PRO A 362 -29.16 12.35 20.53
C PRO A 362 -30.38 12.99 21.22
N GLY A 363 -30.62 12.61 22.48
CA GLY A 363 -31.79 13.09 23.23
C GLY A 363 -33.12 12.44 22.85
N CYS A 364 -33.11 11.42 21.96
CA CYS A 364 -34.29 10.62 21.66
C CYS A 364 -34.07 9.18 22.15
N THR A 365 -35.06 8.65 22.91
CA THR A 365 -35.07 7.20 23.20
C THR A 365 -35.48 6.44 21.94
N HIS A 366 -34.85 5.31 21.70
CA HIS A 366 -35.07 4.54 20.49
C HIS A 366 -35.10 3.02 20.76
N ASN A 367 -35.75 2.32 19.87
CA ASN A 367 -35.74 0.86 19.82
C ASN A 367 -35.80 0.33 18.38
N ILE A 368 -35.56 -0.96 18.22
CA ILE A 368 -35.84 -1.70 16.99
C ILE A 368 -36.58 -2.99 17.31
N ILE A 369 -37.65 -3.23 16.57
CA ILE A 369 -38.57 -4.35 16.76
C ILE A 369 -38.48 -5.26 15.54
N ASN A 370 -38.27 -6.55 15.73
CA ASN A 370 -38.45 -7.53 14.67
C ASN A 370 -39.93 -7.83 14.50
N LEU A 371 -40.51 -7.46 13.36
CA LEU A 371 -41.95 -7.65 13.06
C LEU A 371 -42.27 -9.04 12.51
N SER A 372 -41.28 -9.85 12.18
CA SER A 372 -41.49 -11.23 11.71
C SER A 372 -41.75 -12.19 12.86
N ASP A 373 -42.64 -13.15 12.64
CA ASP A 373 -42.89 -14.26 13.57
C ASP A 373 -41.93 -15.44 13.35
N THR A 374 -41.22 -15.47 12.22
CA THR A 374 -40.44 -16.65 11.78
C THR A 374 -39.00 -16.34 11.43
N GLU A 375 -38.67 -15.12 11.02
CA GLU A 375 -37.35 -14.76 10.49
C GLU A 375 -36.59 -13.83 11.43
N ASN A 376 -35.28 -13.95 11.44
CA ASN A 376 -34.42 -13.03 12.16
C ASN A 376 -34.34 -11.68 11.45
N LEU A 377 -34.29 -10.62 12.22
CA LEU A 377 -33.95 -9.28 11.73
C LEU A 377 -32.45 -9.05 11.86
N VAL A 378 -31.78 -8.72 10.76
CA VAL A 378 -30.35 -8.41 10.74
C VAL A 378 -30.14 -6.93 10.48
N THR A 379 -29.52 -6.26 11.45
CA THR A 379 -29.28 -4.82 11.43
C THR A 379 -27.79 -4.54 11.48
N LEU A 380 -27.26 -3.81 10.54
CA LEU A 380 -25.95 -3.19 10.63
C LEU A 380 -26.07 -1.87 11.40
N MET A 381 -25.11 -1.62 12.28
CA MET A 381 -25.13 -0.48 13.18
C MET A 381 -23.78 0.24 13.13
N TRP A 382 -23.81 1.53 12.91
CA TRP A 382 -22.69 2.43 13.11
C TRP A 382 -22.95 3.33 14.30
N ALA A 383 -22.00 3.46 15.21
CA ALA A 383 -22.00 4.43 16.28
C ALA A 383 -20.81 5.37 16.13
N ASN A 384 -20.99 6.67 16.38
CA ASN A 384 -19.92 7.68 16.22
C ASN A 384 -18.77 7.54 17.23
N GLU A 385 -18.93 6.70 18.24
CA GLU A 385 -17.91 6.38 19.24
C GLU A 385 -17.98 4.89 19.65
N PRO A 386 -16.85 4.27 19.99
CA PRO A 386 -16.85 2.93 20.56
C PRO A 386 -17.58 2.91 21.92
N PHE A 387 -18.19 1.77 22.26
CA PHE A 387 -18.78 1.59 23.59
C PHE A 387 -17.68 1.54 24.66
N ASP A 388 -17.75 2.44 25.65
CA ASP A 388 -16.90 2.47 26.83
C ASP A 388 -17.75 2.13 28.06
N PRO A 389 -17.56 0.98 28.73
CA PRO A 389 -18.31 0.61 29.92
C PRO A 389 -18.06 1.54 31.12
N ALA A 390 -16.97 2.32 31.14
CA ALA A 390 -16.70 3.31 32.17
C ALA A 390 -17.46 4.63 31.95
N LYS A 391 -17.83 4.92 30.68
CA LYS A 391 -18.59 6.12 30.28
C LYS A 391 -19.58 5.74 29.17
N PRO A 392 -20.63 4.97 29.47
CA PRO A 392 -21.44 4.32 28.45
C PRO A 392 -22.30 5.27 27.62
N ASP A 393 -22.53 6.52 28.01
CA ASP A 393 -23.50 7.47 27.40
C ASP A 393 -24.77 6.78 26.88
N THR A 394 -25.33 5.88 27.70
CA THR A 394 -26.49 5.06 27.32
C THR A 394 -27.43 4.96 28.52
N PHE A 395 -28.64 5.51 28.40
CA PHE A 395 -29.58 5.64 29.48
C PHE A 395 -30.89 4.93 29.15
N PHE A 396 -31.26 3.95 29.96
CA PHE A 396 -32.48 3.19 29.74
C PHE A 396 -33.74 4.11 29.85
N LEU A 397 -34.54 4.06 28.82
CA LEU A 397 -35.86 4.67 28.77
C LEU A 397 -36.66 4.00 27.65
N LYS A 398 -37.88 3.54 27.96
CA LYS A 398 -38.76 3.00 26.91
C LYS A 398 -39.24 4.09 25.96
N VAL A 399 -39.37 3.71 24.69
CA VAL A 399 -40.07 4.53 23.70
C VAL A 399 -41.53 4.60 24.03
#